data_1c53dc3b0682591604dbc4a968a759b1
#
_entry.id   1c53dc3b0682591604dbc4a968a759b1
#
_cell.length_a   1.000
_cell.length_b   1.000
_cell.length_c   1.000
_cell.angle_alpha   90.00
_cell.angle_beta   90.00
_cell.angle_gamma   90.00
#
_symmetry.space_group_name_H-M   'P 1'
#
loop_
_entity.id
_entity.type
_entity.pdbx_description
1 polymer ?
#
loop_
_entity_poly.entity_id
_entity_poly.type
_entity_poly.pdbx_seq_one_letter_code
_entity_poly.pdbx_strand_id
1 'polypeptide(L)'
;SEVAEFSELIREFREEGRAVLLVDHNVKSVAALVDRVLAMYLGERIAEGTAAEVMRDETVRRVYLGGALVRAARDAEPAAHGAPLLEVRDVEVRYGKALAVQGVSLHVREGEFVALVGLNGAGKTTLFNAISGLVRHRGEVRWAGEPLAGLTPAAIARGGIVQCPETRELFGDMTVRENLELGGHRLEAAALAGRLEWLFDLFPILRERAGQVARTLSGGEQQMLAIARALMMEPRLLILDEPTLGLAPVILETLSNALHRLRSTTRLTVLLGEQNVTFALPHADRLYVLDHGRLAWEGEPERFETEAAEAYL
;
A
#
# COMPACT_ATOMS: atom_id res chain seq x y z
N SER A 1 8.24 -20.44 17.20
CA SER A 1 7.47 -19.31 16.63
C SER A 1 5.99 -19.66 16.73
N GLU A 2 5.12 -18.67 16.86
CA GLU A 2 3.66 -18.86 16.98
C GLU A 2 3.08 -19.73 15.85
N VAL A 3 3.62 -19.60 14.65
CA VAL A 3 3.22 -20.40 13.48
C VAL A 3 3.54 -21.91 13.68
N ALA A 4 4.66 -22.24 14.32
CA ALA A 4 5.03 -23.62 14.57
C ALA A 4 4.12 -24.27 15.62
N GLU A 5 3.79 -23.53 16.70
CA GLU A 5 2.87 -23.98 17.76
C GLU A 5 1.44 -24.17 17.19
N PHE A 6 0.98 -23.25 16.35
CA PHE A 6 -0.30 -23.34 15.67
C PHE A 6 -0.37 -24.54 14.71
N SER A 7 0.70 -24.80 13.96
CA SER A 7 0.80 -25.95 13.06
C SER A 7 0.76 -27.28 13.82
N GLU A 8 1.36 -27.32 15.00
CA GLU A 8 1.37 -28.51 15.87
C GLU A 8 -0.02 -28.79 16.42
N LEU A 9 -0.73 -27.75 16.87
CA LEU A 9 -2.12 -27.87 17.35
C LEU A 9 -3.08 -28.39 16.26
N ILE A 10 -2.93 -27.94 15.02
CA ILE A 10 -3.72 -28.44 13.88
C ILE A 10 -3.44 -29.93 13.64
N ARG A 11 -2.18 -30.37 13.73
CA ARG A 11 -1.84 -31.80 13.58
C ARG A 11 -2.44 -32.63 14.68
N GLU A 12 -2.39 -32.19 15.93
CA GLU A 12 -3.04 -32.87 17.06
C GLU A 12 -4.55 -33.07 16.83
N PHE A 13 -5.26 -32.01 16.38
CA PHE A 13 -6.69 -32.15 16.05
C PHE A 13 -6.98 -33.14 14.95
N ARG A 14 -6.12 -33.22 13.93
CA ARG A 14 -6.24 -34.21 12.86
C ARG A 14 -6.02 -35.63 13.38
N GLU A 15 -5.04 -35.86 14.25
CA GLU A 15 -4.76 -37.16 14.87
C GLU A 15 -5.93 -37.62 15.77
N GLU A 16 -6.65 -36.68 16.39
CA GLU A 16 -7.89 -36.95 17.12
C GLU A 16 -9.10 -37.24 16.20
N GLY A 17 -8.93 -37.27 14.88
CA GLY A 17 -10.00 -37.50 13.91
C GLY A 17 -10.95 -36.34 13.70
N ARG A 18 -10.58 -35.13 14.09
CA ARG A 18 -11.37 -33.92 13.90
C ARG A 18 -11.19 -33.35 12.48
N ALA A 19 -12.28 -32.84 11.91
CA ALA A 19 -12.22 -32.03 10.69
C ALA A 19 -11.85 -30.60 11.04
N VAL A 20 -10.86 -30.02 10.33
CA VAL A 20 -10.41 -28.63 10.52
C VAL A 20 -10.67 -27.85 9.22
N LEU A 21 -11.38 -26.74 9.33
CA LEU A 21 -11.50 -25.75 8.27
C LEU A 21 -10.61 -24.57 8.62
N LEU A 22 -9.57 -24.35 7.80
CA LEU A 22 -8.63 -23.24 7.94
C LEU A 22 -8.90 -22.21 6.84
N VAL A 23 -9.02 -20.93 7.22
CA VAL A 23 -9.15 -19.81 6.29
C VAL A 23 -7.93 -18.91 6.49
N ASP A 24 -7.13 -18.78 5.46
CA ASP A 24 -5.93 -17.96 5.47
C ASP A 24 -5.71 -17.40 4.05
N HIS A 25 -5.02 -16.29 3.96
CA HIS A 25 -4.58 -15.69 2.70
C HIS A 25 -3.15 -16.10 2.33
N ASN A 26 -2.37 -16.64 3.27
CA ASN A 26 -1.02 -17.16 3.03
C ASN A 26 -1.07 -18.63 2.63
N VAL A 27 -1.08 -18.91 1.34
CA VAL A 27 -1.22 -20.26 0.78
C VAL A 27 -0.05 -21.18 1.17
N LYS A 28 1.18 -20.66 1.34
CA LYS A 28 2.36 -21.48 1.73
C LYS A 28 2.24 -22.01 3.14
N SER A 29 1.81 -21.19 4.10
CA SER A 29 1.65 -21.63 5.48
C SER A 29 0.56 -22.68 5.61
N VAL A 30 -0.48 -22.58 4.78
CA VAL A 30 -1.62 -23.51 4.77
C VAL A 30 -1.31 -24.79 4.00
N ALA A 31 -0.55 -24.70 2.90
CA ALA A 31 -0.29 -25.83 1.98
C ALA A 31 0.30 -27.08 2.64
N ALA A 32 1.13 -26.89 3.68
CA ALA A 32 1.74 -27.98 4.43
C ALA A 32 0.83 -28.65 5.48
N LEU A 33 -0.33 -28.01 5.77
CA LEU A 33 -1.23 -28.41 6.86
C LEU A 33 -2.53 -29.03 6.38
N VAL A 34 -2.90 -28.84 5.11
CA VAL A 34 -4.22 -29.20 4.58
C VAL A 34 -4.16 -30.30 3.53
N ASP A 35 -5.22 -31.11 3.46
CA ASP A 35 -5.38 -32.16 2.46
C ASP A 35 -5.94 -31.59 1.14
N ARG A 36 -6.74 -30.51 1.24
CA ARG A 36 -7.43 -29.88 0.12
C ARG A 36 -7.50 -28.38 0.32
N VAL A 37 -7.27 -27.63 -0.75
CA VAL A 37 -7.39 -26.18 -0.81
C VAL A 37 -8.57 -25.81 -1.69
N LEU A 38 -9.37 -24.86 -1.22
CA LEU A 38 -10.42 -24.19 -1.97
C LEU A 38 -10.01 -22.71 -2.13
N ALA A 39 -9.67 -22.30 -3.33
CA ALA A 39 -9.36 -20.91 -3.62
C ALA A 39 -10.65 -20.14 -3.95
N MET A 40 -10.87 -19.05 -3.26
CA MET A 40 -12.02 -18.16 -3.45
C MET A 40 -11.56 -16.76 -3.87
N TYR A 41 -12.30 -16.18 -4.80
CA TYR A 41 -12.11 -14.79 -5.22
C TYR A 41 -13.48 -14.16 -5.46
N LEU A 42 -13.74 -12.98 -4.84
CA LEU A 42 -15.00 -12.26 -4.96
C LEU A 42 -16.26 -13.05 -4.56
N GLY A 43 -16.12 -13.97 -3.63
CA GLY A 43 -17.23 -14.85 -3.22
C GLY A 43 -17.43 -16.06 -4.13
N GLU A 44 -16.66 -16.19 -5.21
CA GLU A 44 -16.73 -17.32 -6.13
C GLU A 44 -15.54 -18.28 -5.93
N ARG A 45 -15.80 -19.58 -6.11
CA ARG A 45 -14.75 -20.57 -6.13
C ARG A 45 -14.03 -20.51 -7.46
N ILE A 46 -12.71 -20.23 -7.43
CA ILE A 46 -11.88 -20.15 -8.63
C ILE A 46 -11.06 -21.43 -8.88
N ALA A 47 -10.69 -22.17 -7.83
CA ALA A 47 -10.01 -23.45 -7.95
C ALA A 47 -10.26 -24.32 -6.72
N GLU A 48 -10.12 -25.64 -6.88
CA GLU A 48 -10.18 -26.64 -5.80
C GLU A 48 -9.28 -27.82 -6.14
N GLY A 49 -8.49 -28.29 -5.18
CA GLY A 49 -7.59 -29.42 -5.36
C GLY A 49 -6.55 -29.53 -4.24
N THR A 50 -5.50 -30.27 -4.46
CA THR A 50 -4.33 -30.23 -3.59
C THR A 50 -3.66 -28.86 -3.64
N ALA A 51 -2.89 -28.51 -2.62
CA ALA A 51 -2.18 -27.23 -2.59
C ALA A 51 -1.30 -27.05 -3.86
N ALA A 52 -0.63 -28.11 -4.32
CA ALA A 52 0.22 -28.07 -5.51
C ALA A 52 -0.58 -27.83 -6.82
N GLU A 53 -1.78 -28.37 -6.93
CA GLU A 53 -2.66 -28.17 -8.09
C GLU A 53 -3.19 -26.74 -8.10
N VAL A 54 -3.71 -26.26 -6.97
CA VAL A 54 -4.27 -24.91 -6.83
C VAL A 54 -3.21 -23.84 -7.08
N MET A 55 -1.97 -24.04 -6.61
CA MET A 55 -0.86 -23.12 -6.86
C MET A 55 -0.39 -23.08 -8.34
N ARG A 56 -0.68 -24.12 -9.13
CA ARG A 56 -0.37 -24.15 -10.56
C ARG A 56 -1.53 -23.66 -11.43
N ASP A 57 -2.73 -23.51 -10.87
CA ASP A 57 -3.90 -23.05 -11.61
C ASP A 57 -3.67 -21.64 -12.16
N GLU A 58 -3.89 -21.47 -13.46
CA GLU A 58 -3.66 -20.19 -14.15
C GLU A 58 -4.58 -19.08 -13.63
N THR A 59 -5.80 -19.40 -13.20
CA THR A 59 -6.74 -18.43 -12.65
C THR A 59 -6.27 -17.96 -11.28
N VAL A 60 -5.83 -18.88 -10.43
CA VAL A 60 -5.25 -18.59 -9.11
C VAL A 60 -3.99 -17.73 -9.28
N ARG A 61 -3.07 -18.14 -10.16
CA ARG A 61 -1.86 -17.36 -10.43
C ARG A 61 -2.17 -15.98 -10.96
N ARG A 62 -3.14 -15.84 -11.86
CA ARG A 62 -3.57 -14.55 -12.40
C ARG A 62 -4.19 -13.65 -11.33
N VAL A 63 -5.00 -14.21 -10.44
CA VAL A 63 -5.69 -13.46 -9.38
C VAL A 63 -4.73 -13.09 -8.25
N TYR A 64 -3.85 -13.99 -7.84
CA TYR A 64 -2.92 -13.79 -6.72
C TYR A 64 -1.54 -13.25 -7.13
N LEU A 65 -1.09 -13.49 -8.39
CA LEU A 65 0.22 -13.09 -8.91
C LEU A 65 0.17 -12.06 -10.05
N GLY A 66 -1.04 -11.64 -10.47
CA GLY A 66 -1.21 -10.46 -11.30
C GLY A 66 -0.93 -10.55 -12.79
N GLY A 67 -0.94 -11.73 -13.39
CA GLY A 67 -0.55 -11.92 -14.80
C GLY A 67 -1.36 -11.20 -15.90
N ALA A 68 -2.47 -10.51 -15.58
CA ALA A 68 -3.31 -9.84 -16.58
C ALA A 68 -3.33 -8.30 -16.48
N LEU A 69 -3.04 -7.71 -15.32
CA LEU A 69 -3.10 -6.25 -15.13
C LEU A 69 -1.80 -5.53 -15.57
N VAL A 70 -0.68 -6.25 -15.67
CA VAL A 70 0.63 -5.68 -16.01
C VAL A 70 0.69 -5.08 -17.44
N ARG A 71 -0.19 -5.51 -18.34
CA ARG A 71 -0.15 -5.04 -19.74
C ARG A 71 -0.94 -3.77 -20.04
N ALA A 72 -1.88 -3.36 -19.21
CA ALA A 72 -2.80 -2.26 -19.54
C ALA A 72 -2.36 -0.86 -19.05
N ALA A 73 -1.33 -0.76 -18.19
CA ALA A 73 -1.04 0.49 -17.47
C ALA A 73 0.22 1.25 -17.95
N ARG A 74 0.90 0.82 -19.04
CA ARG A 74 2.23 1.34 -19.42
C ARG A 74 2.27 2.27 -20.63
N ASP A 75 1.29 3.13 -20.82
CA ASP A 75 1.38 4.18 -21.85
C ASP A 75 2.05 5.49 -21.35
N ALA A 76 2.49 5.55 -20.10
CA ALA A 76 3.26 6.68 -19.60
C ALA A 76 4.77 6.37 -19.72
N GLU A 77 5.50 7.20 -20.47
CA GLU A 77 6.97 7.13 -20.47
C GLU A 77 7.50 7.20 -19.03
N PRO A 78 8.52 6.37 -18.67
CA PRO A 78 9.15 6.45 -17.36
C PRO A 78 9.61 7.89 -17.13
N ALA A 79 9.26 8.47 -15.98
CA ALA A 79 9.68 9.82 -15.62
C ALA A 79 11.22 9.90 -15.69
N ALA A 80 11.75 10.93 -16.31
CA ALA A 80 13.19 11.15 -16.40
C ALA A 80 13.78 11.17 -14.99
N HIS A 81 14.71 10.26 -14.74
CA HIS A 81 15.29 10.00 -13.43
C HIS A 81 16.22 11.14 -13.00
N GLY A 82 15.69 12.12 -12.28
CA GLY A 82 16.46 13.15 -11.58
C GLY A 82 17.19 12.63 -10.32
N ALA A 83 17.76 13.53 -9.56
CA ALA A 83 18.33 13.23 -8.24
C ALA A 83 17.24 12.66 -7.31
N PRO A 84 17.62 11.82 -6.31
CA PRO A 84 16.68 11.32 -5.32
C PRO A 84 15.96 12.46 -4.60
N LEU A 85 14.64 12.39 -4.54
CA LEU A 85 13.81 13.32 -3.79
C LEU A 85 13.70 12.89 -2.32
N LEU A 86 13.50 11.57 -2.08
CA LEU A 86 13.56 10.94 -0.78
C LEU A 86 14.74 9.96 -0.75
N GLU A 87 15.55 10.03 0.29
CA GLU A 87 16.60 9.05 0.57
C GLU A 87 16.43 8.54 1.99
N VAL A 88 16.43 7.23 2.13
CA VAL A 88 16.40 6.51 3.40
C VAL A 88 17.69 5.70 3.47
N ARG A 89 18.50 5.86 4.52
CA ARG A 89 19.81 5.21 4.68
C ARG A 89 19.90 4.55 6.03
N ASP A 90 20.08 3.22 6.02
CA ASP A 90 20.30 2.38 7.20
C ASP A 90 19.30 2.64 8.34
N VAL A 91 18.00 2.83 7.97
CA VAL A 91 16.96 3.15 8.95
C VAL A 91 16.63 1.93 9.77
N GLU A 92 16.71 2.10 11.09
CA GLU A 92 16.26 1.13 12.10
C GLU A 92 15.17 1.72 12.97
N VAL A 93 14.12 0.95 13.20
CA VAL A 93 13.04 1.31 14.14
C VAL A 93 12.81 0.19 15.14
N ARG A 94 12.69 0.57 16.43
CA ARG A 94 12.45 -0.34 17.53
C ARG A 94 11.23 0.03 18.33
N TYR A 95 10.43 -0.98 18.67
CA TYR A 95 9.35 -0.89 19.65
C TYR A 95 9.75 -1.74 20.88
N GLY A 96 10.24 -1.07 21.91
CA GLY A 96 10.82 -1.77 23.06
C GLY A 96 12.03 -2.63 22.62
N LYS A 97 11.92 -3.95 22.78
CA LYS A 97 12.95 -4.91 22.37
C LYS A 97 12.81 -5.38 20.93
N ALA A 98 11.64 -5.21 20.32
CA ALA A 98 11.36 -5.67 18.96
C ALA A 98 11.96 -4.69 17.94
N LEU A 99 12.72 -5.22 16.98
CA LEU A 99 13.30 -4.48 15.86
C LEU A 99 12.36 -4.66 14.66
N ALA A 100 11.57 -3.62 14.39
CA ALA A 100 10.53 -3.65 13.35
C ALA A 100 11.08 -3.28 11.95
N VAL A 101 12.10 -2.41 11.88
CA VAL A 101 12.84 -2.07 10.66
C VAL A 101 14.32 -2.19 10.95
N GLN A 102 15.06 -2.82 10.06
CA GLN A 102 16.42 -3.37 10.33
C GLN A 102 17.42 -2.92 9.24
N GLY A 103 17.85 -1.65 9.28
CA GLY A 103 18.87 -1.14 8.35
C GLY A 103 18.34 -1.01 6.92
N VAL A 104 17.12 -0.51 6.77
CA VAL A 104 16.50 -0.32 5.45
C VAL A 104 17.08 0.90 4.77
N SER A 105 17.53 0.71 3.50
CA SER A 105 17.99 1.79 2.63
C SER A 105 17.23 1.75 1.32
N LEU A 106 16.54 2.85 0.97
CA LEU A 106 15.79 2.99 -0.28
C LEU A 106 15.83 4.45 -0.75
N HIS A 107 15.44 4.68 -2.00
CA HIS A 107 15.29 6.03 -2.51
C HIS A 107 14.08 6.14 -3.44
N VAL A 108 13.53 7.35 -3.53
CA VAL A 108 12.45 7.71 -4.45
C VAL A 108 12.87 8.95 -5.21
N ARG A 109 12.79 8.93 -6.55
CA ARG A 109 13.09 10.08 -7.38
C ARG A 109 11.86 10.96 -7.62
N GLU A 110 12.07 12.19 -8.00
CA GLU A 110 10.97 13.10 -8.31
C GLU A 110 10.15 12.58 -9.51
N GLY A 111 8.83 12.51 -9.33
CA GLY A 111 7.88 11.96 -10.32
C GLY A 111 7.87 10.44 -10.41
N GLU A 112 8.68 9.73 -9.63
CA GLU A 112 8.73 8.27 -9.60
C GLU A 112 7.55 7.71 -8.81
N PHE A 113 6.97 6.62 -9.27
CA PHE A 113 6.01 5.80 -8.53
C PHE A 113 6.72 4.55 -8.03
N VAL A 114 7.05 4.53 -6.74
CA VAL A 114 7.75 3.43 -6.08
C VAL A 114 6.77 2.60 -5.27
N ALA A 115 6.82 1.29 -5.40
CA ALA A 115 6.06 0.39 -4.54
C ALA A 115 6.99 -0.34 -3.55
N LEU A 116 6.60 -0.35 -2.29
CA LEU A 116 7.19 -1.15 -1.22
C LEU A 116 6.22 -2.28 -0.89
N VAL A 117 6.49 -3.49 -1.36
CA VAL A 117 5.63 -4.64 -1.12
C VAL A 117 6.17 -5.51 0.01
N GLY A 118 5.28 -6.15 0.75
CA GLY A 118 5.63 -7.02 1.87
C GLY A 118 4.39 -7.55 2.56
N LEU A 119 4.50 -8.67 3.22
CA LEU A 119 3.41 -9.26 4.00
C LEU A 119 3.03 -8.36 5.20
N ASN A 120 1.90 -8.65 5.84
CA ASN A 120 1.50 -7.98 7.07
C ASN A 120 2.57 -8.21 8.15
N GLY A 121 2.94 -7.13 8.84
CA GLY A 121 4.02 -7.18 9.83
C GLY A 121 5.45 -7.08 9.25
N ALA A 122 5.63 -6.99 7.93
CA ALA A 122 6.96 -6.82 7.33
C ALA A 122 7.67 -5.51 7.71
N GLY A 123 6.93 -4.49 8.22
CA GLY A 123 7.50 -3.22 8.68
C GLY A 123 7.21 -2.01 7.79
N LYS A 124 6.34 -2.14 6.76
CA LYS A 124 5.97 -1.06 5.82
C LYS A 124 5.47 0.19 6.53
N THR A 125 4.39 0.08 7.28
CA THR A 125 3.81 1.18 8.09
C THR A 125 4.83 1.80 9.04
N THR A 126 5.67 0.97 9.66
CA THR A 126 6.74 1.45 10.57
C THR A 126 7.76 2.30 9.82
N LEU A 127 8.17 1.90 8.63
CA LEU A 127 9.10 2.67 7.80
C LEU A 127 8.47 3.98 7.34
N PHE A 128 7.20 3.97 6.92
CA PHE A 128 6.48 5.20 6.53
C PHE A 128 6.32 6.16 7.70
N ASN A 129 6.01 5.65 8.88
CA ASN A 129 5.94 6.44 10.09
C ASN A 129 7.31 7.04 10.48
N ALA A 130 8.42 6.34 10.21
CA ALA A 130 9.77 6.89 10.38
C ALA A 130 10.05 8.04 9.41
N ILE A 131 9.69 7.87 8.13
CA ILE A 131 9.83 8.91 7.09
C ILE A 131 8.98 10.15 7.43
N SER A 132 7.76 9.94 7.91
CA SER A 132 6.82 11.01 8.30
C SER A 132 7.12 11.63 9.67
N GLY A 133 8.16 11.14 10.38
CA GLY A 133 8.56 11.65 11.69
C GLY A 133 7.61 11.27 12.84
N LEU A 134 6.71 10.31 12.63
CA LEU A 134 5.75 9.82 13.62
C LEU A 134 6.39 8.86 14.63
N VAL A 135 7.48 8.18 14.25
CA VAL A 135 8.25 7.29 15.12
C VAL A 135 9.73 7.63 15.07
N ARG A 136 10.41 7.42 16.20
CA ARG A 136 11.87 7.61 16.27
C ARG A 136 12.58 6.48 15.56
N HIS A 137 13.64 6.83 14.83
CA HIS A 137 14.50 5.89 14.11
C HIS A 137 15.98 6.20 14.34
N ARG A 138 16.84 5.22 14.04
CA ARG A 138 18.28 5.40 13.77
C ARG A 138 18.46 5.42 12.25
N GLY A 139 19.66 5.78 11.80
CA GLY A 139 19.94 5.98 10.39
C GLY A 139 19.52 7.37 9.93
N GLU A 140 19.45 7.60 8.64
CA GLU A 140 19.25 8.92 8.06
C GLU A 140 18.06 8.90 7.07
N VAL A 141 17.18 9.92 7.16
CA VAL A 141 16.15 10.20 6.15
C VAL A 141 16.41 11.61 5.62
N ARG A 142 16.57 11.74 4.30
CA ARG A 142 16.75 13.01 3.60
C ARG A 142 15.61 13.29 2.66
N TRP A 143 15.23 14.55 2.58
CA TRP A 143 14.24 15.09 1.68
C TRP A 143 14.84 16.21 0.83
N ALA A 144 14.85 16.05 -0.48
CA ALA A 144 15.48 16.99 -1.40
C ALA A 144 16.92 17.35 -1.00
N GLY A 145 17.70 16.36 -0.52
CA GLY A 145 19.06 16.52 -0.05
C GLY A 145 19.23 16.96 1.40
N GLU A 146 18.16 17.45 2.07
CA GLU A 146 18.20 17.94 3.45
C GLU A 146 17.77 16.87 4.45
N PRO A 147 18.42 16.74 5.62
CA PRO A 147 18.03 15.75 6.63
C PRO A 147 16.69 16.12 7.29
N LEU A 148 15.82 15.13 7.50
CA LEU A 148 14.56 15.31 8.22
C LEU A 148 14.72 15.24 9.75
N ALA A 149 15.90 14.90 10.25
CA ALA A 149 16.16 14.76 11.67
C ALA A 149 15.82 16.03 12.46
N GLY A 150 15.05 15.87 13.54
CA GLY A 150 14.64 16.99 14.39
C GLY A 150 13.42 17.76 13.90
N LEU A 151 12.91 17.48 12.70
CA LEU A 151 11.66 18.08 12.22
C LEU A 151 10.45 17.39 12.88
N THR A 152 9.41 18.19 13.12
CA THR A 152 8.11 17.64 13.56
C THR A 152 7.35 17.05 12.37
N PRO A 153 6.42 16.09 12.59
CA PRO A 153 5.57 15.56 11.51
C PRO A 153 4.86 16.65 10.71
N ALA A 154 4.37 17.69 11.41
CA ALA A 154 3.74 18.82 10.77
C ALA A 154 4.71 19.65 9.89
N ALA A 155 6.00 19.74 10.25
CA ALA A 155 7.02 20.40 9.44
C ALA A 155 7.35 19.54 8.20
N ILE A 156 7.45 18.23 8.35
CA ILE A 156 7.67 17.26 7.26
C ILE A 156 6.51 17.34 6.26
N ALA A 157 5.26 17.31 6.74
CA ALA A 157 4.08 17.44 5.90
C ALA A 157 4.05 18.78 5.15
N ARG A 158 4.40 19.89 5.82
CA ARG A 158 4.55 21.22 5.17
C ARG A 158 5.67 21.24 4.14
N GLY A 159 6.70 20.42 4.31
CA GLY A 159 7.79 20.23 3.35
C GLY A 159 7.41 19.44 2.11
N GLY A 160 6.18 18.89 2.05
CA GLY A 160 5.63 18.21 0.89
C GLY A 160 5.61 16.68 0.99
N ILE A 161 5.92 16.06 2.13
CA ILE A 161 5.72 14.62 2.37
C ILE A 161 4.40 14.44 3.09
N VAL A 162 3.41 13.85 2.43
CA VAL A 162 2.08 13.60 3.02
C VAL A 162 1.79 12.10 3.00
N GLN A 163 1.43 11.57 4.17
CA GLN A 163 1.06 10.17 4.33
C GLN A 163 -0.45 10.02 4.45
N CYS A 164 -1.01 9.08 3.68
CA CYS A 164 -2.34 8.52 3.89
C CYS A 164 -2.16 7.16 4.59
N PRO A 165 -2.44 7.07 5.90
CA PRO A 165 -2.24 5.85 6.67
C PRO A 165 -3.30 4.80 6.35
N GLU A 166 -3.01 3.53 6.65
CA GLU A 166 -3.91 2.39 6.52
C GLU A 166 -5.27 2.62 7.21
N THR A 167 -5.26 3.23 8.38
CA THR A 167 -6.45 3.54 9.19
C THR A 167 -7.27 4.73 8.69
N ARG A 168 -6.85 5.36 7.57
CA ARG A 168 -7.51 6.51 6.91
C ARG A 168 -7.54 7.80 7.72
N GLU A 169 -7.64 7.73 9.05
CA GLU A 169 -7.66 8.85 10.00
C GLU A 169 -8.63 9.98 9.60
N LEU A 170 -9.84 9.63 9.14
CA LEU A 170 -10.87 10.59 8.76
C LEU A 170 -11.50 11.25 9.99
N PHE A 171 -11.91 12.49 9.85
CA PHE A 171 -12.78 13.16 10.82
C PHE A 171 -14.22 12.65 10.61
N GLY A 172 -14.56 11.57 11.30
CA GLY A 172 -15.77 10.79 11.05
C GLY A 172 -17.08 11.56 11.20
N ASP A 173 -17.14 12.55 12.10
CA ASP A 173 -18.33 13.38 12.34
C ASP A 173 -18.43 14.60 11.40
N MET A 174 -17.40 14.87 10.60
CA MET A 174 -17.41 15.89 9.57
C MET A 174 -17.91 15.31 8.24
N THR A 175 -18.44 16.17 7.40
CA THR A 175 -18.83 15.82 6.03
C THR A 175 -17.62 15.54 5.15
N VAL A 176 -17.87 14.95 3.97
CA VAL A 176 -16.85 14.77 2.93
C VAL A 176 -16.19 16.09 2.59
N ARG A 177 -16.99 17.14 2.32
CA ARG A 177 -16.50 18.48 1.98
C ARG A 177 -15.63 19.05 3.09
N GLU A 178 -16.08 19.03 4.34
CA GLU A 178 -15.33 19.55 5.49
C GLU A 178 -13.99 18.81 5.69
N ASN A 179 -13.96 17.47 5.50
CA ASN A 179 -12.71 16.70 5.53
C ASN A 179 -11.72 17.19 4.45
N LEU A 180 -12.20 17.46 3.23
CA LEU A 180 -11.37 17.96 2.14
C LEU A 180 -10.89 19.39 2.42
N GLU A 181 -11.78 20.29 2.84
CA GLU A 181 -11.44 21.69 3.17
C GLU A 181 -10.41 21.74 4.31
N LEU A 182 -10.52 20.86 5.29
CA LEU A 182 -9.53 20.76 6.36
C LEU A 182 -8.15 20.32 5.83
N GLY A 183 -8.10 19.40 4.86
CA GLY A 183 -6.86 19.05 4.16
C GLY A 183 -6.25 20.26 3.43
N GLY A 184 -7.09 21.09 2.84
CA GLY A 184 -6.70 22.33 2.14
C GLY A 184 -6.66 23.59 3.00
N HIS A 185 -6.66 23.50 4.33
CA HIS A 185 -6.78 24.66 5.25
C HIS A 185 -5.71 25.76 5.06
N ARG A 186 -4.65 25.47 4.31
CA ARG A 186 -3.56 26.42 4.00
C ARG A 186 -3.71 27.09 2.64
N LEU A 187 -4.67 26.63 1.84
CA LEU A 187 -4.92 27.19 0.51
C LEU A 187 -5.77 28.45 0.62
N GLU A 188 -5.46 29.43 -0.19
CA GLU A 188 -6.33 30.59 -0.40
C GLU A 188 -7.67 30.14 -1.01
N ALA A 189 -8.76 30.87 -0.75
CA ALA A 189 -10.12 30.47 -1.11
C ALA A 189 -10.30 30.06 -2.59
N ALA A 190 -9.68 30.78 -3.52
CA ALA A 190 -9.76 30.47 -4.94
C ALA A 190 -9.00 29.17 -5.29
N ALA A 191 -7.82 28.97 -4.70
CA ALA A 191 -7.02 27.73 -4.87
C ALA A 191 -7.73 26.53 -4.24
N LEU A 192 -8.32 26.71 -3.05
CA LEU A 192 -9.12 25.69 -2.37
C LEU A 192 -10.30 25.22 -3.25
N ALA A 193 -11.06 26.18 -3.82
CA ALA A 193 -12.17 25.87 -4.70
C ALA A 193 -11.72 25.09 -5.95
N GLY A 194 -10.66 25.55 -6.61
CA GLY A 194 -10.11 24.87 -7.78
C GLY A 194 -9.60 23.47 -7.46
N ARG A 195 -8.95 23.30 -6.29
CA ARG A 195 -8.45 22.00 -5.84
C ARG A 195 -9.57 21.02 -5.51
N LEU A 196 -10.65 21.50 -4.89
CA LEU A 196 -11.87 20.72 -4.63
C LEU A 196 -12.49 20.20 -5.93
N GLU A 197 -12.67 21.07 -6.93
CA GLU A 197 -13.23 20.66 -8.22
C GLU A 197 -12.35 19.61 -8.91
N TRP A 198 -11.03 19.79 -8.93
CA TRP A 198 -10.10 18.82 -9.48
C TRP A 198 -10.18 17.45 -8.76
N LEU A 199 -10.34 17.43 -7.42
CA LEU A 199 -10.50 16.18 -6.66
C LEU A 199 -11.86 15.53 -6.91
N PHE A 200 -12.90 16.31 -7.08
CA PHE A 200 -14.21 15.78 -7.45
C PHE A 200 -14.24 15.20 -8.87
N ASP A 201 -13.41 15.71 -9.78
CA ASP A 201 -13.22 15.11 -11.10
C ASP A 201 -12.38 13.82 -11.03
N LEU A 202 -11.45 13.75 -10.09
CA LEU A 202 -10.66 12.54 -9.84
C LEU A 202 -11.49 11.43 -9.17
N PHE A 203 -12.34 11.82 -8.20
CA PHE A 203 -13.22 10.95 -7.42
C PHE A 203 -14.67 11.44 -7.47
N PRO A 204 -15.43 11.19 -8.57
CA PRO A 204 -16.79 11.73 -8.75
C PRO A 204 -17.75 11.39 -7.61
N ILE A 205 -17.60 10.22 -7.02
CA ILE A 205 -18.44 9.79 -5.88
C ILE A 205 -18.33 10.73 -4.68
N LEU A 206 -17.17 11.38 -4.46
CA LEU A 206 -17.00 12.34 -3.37
C LEU A 206 -17.77 13.64 -3.63
N ARG A 207 -17.98 14.01 -4.90
CA ARG A 207 -18.86 15.13 -5.28
C ARG A 207 -20.31 14.82 -4.92
N GLU A 208 -20.79 13.65 -5.30
CA GLU A 208 -22.16 13.19 -5.01
C GLU A 208 -22.43 13.09 -3.50
N ARG A 209 -21.40 12.75 -2.73
CA ARG A 209 -21.45 12.57 -1.28
C ARG A 209 -20.94 13.78 -0.49
N ALA A 210 -20.71 14.94 -1.12
CA ALA A 210 -20.02 16.08 -0.50
C ALA A 210 -20.62 16.55 0.84
N GLY A 211 -21.94 16.49 0.99
CA GLY A 211 -22.66 16.81 2.23
C GLY A 211 -22.85 15.63 3.20
N GLN A 212 -22.40 14.40 2.83
CA GLN A 212 -22.58 13.22 3.67
C GLN A 212 -21.49 13.17 4.76
N VAL A 213 -21.88 12.73 5.97
CA VAL A 213 -20.96 12.55 7.11
C VAL A 213 -20.02 11.39 6.85
N ALA A 214 -18.70 11.58 7.03
CA ALA A 214 -17.65 10.66 6.57
C ALA A 214 -17.77 9.25 7.18
N ARG A 215 -18.17 9.10 8.45
CA ARG A 215 -18.37 7.78 9.09
C ARG A 215 -19.48 6.94 8.47
N THR A 216 -20.38 7.55 7.70
CA THR A 216 -21.50 6.85 7.06
C THR A 216 -21.20 6.40 5.63
N LEU A 217 -20.03 6.73 5.12
CA LEU A 217 -19.50 6.26 3.84
C LEU A 217 -19.14 4.77 3.90
N SER A 218 -19.19 4.08 2.76
CA SER A 218 -18.59 2.75 2.62
C SER A 218 -17.08 2.79 2.82
N GLY A 219 -16.45 1.66 3.14
CA GLY A 219 -15.01 1.58 3.32
C GLY A 219 -14.21 2.07 2.10
N GLY A 220 -14.70 1.82 0.89
CA GLY A 220 -14.07 2.31 -0.34
C GLY A 220 -14.21 3.83 -0.54
N GLU A 221 -15.39 4.39 -0.25
CA GLU A 221 -15.60 5.84 -0.29
C GLU A 221 -14.75 6.56 0.76
N GLN A 222 -14.61 5.97 1.96
CA GLN A 222 -13.72 6.48 3.01
C GLN A 222 -12.25 6.47 2.55
N GLN A 223 -11.82 5.41 1.84
CA GLN A 223 -10.45 5.34 1.30
C GLN A 223 -10.19 6.42 0.26
N MET A 224 -11.14 6.61 -0.67
CA MET A 224 -11.05 7.70 -1.65
C MET A 224 -11.03 9.06 -0.98
N LEU A 225 -11.82 9.28 0.07
CA LEU A 225 -11.81 10.53 0.84
C LEU A 225 -10.48 10.75 1.56
N ALA A 226 -9.87 9.72 2.15
CA ALA A 226 -8.57 9.84 2.82
C ALA A 226 -7.46 10.24 1.85
N ILE A 227 -7.41 9.60 0.68
CA ILE A 227 -6.46 9.93 -0.39
C ILE A 227 -6.72 11.35 -0.92
N ALA A 228 -7.97 11.71 -1.19
CA ALA A 228 -8.33 13.04 -1.66
C ALA A 228 -7.94 14.12 -0.64
N ARG A 229 -8.17 13.89 0.66
CA ARG A 229 -7.75 14.81 1.73
C ARG A 229 -6.22 14.98 1.77
N ALA A 230 -5.46 13.91 1.59
CA ALA A 230 -4.01 13.99 1.49
C ALA A 230 -3.56 14.80 0.26
N LEU A 231 -4.23 14.62 -0.87
CA LEU A 231 -3.97 15.38 -2.10
C LEU A 231 -4.34 16.87 -2.00
N MET A 232 -5.28 17.27 -1.11
CA MET A 232 -5.58 18.69 -0.81
C MET A 232 -4.36 19.46 -0.31
N MET A 233 -3.41 18.77 0.34
CA MET A 233 -2.18 19.40 0.85
C MET A 233 -1.14 19.69 -0.24
N GLU A 234 -1.42 19.37 -1.50
CA GLU A 234 -0.51 19.52 -2.65
C GLU A 234 0.86 18.86 -2.41
N PRO A 235 0.89 17.56 -2.07
CA PRO A 235 2.14 16.87 -1.76
C PRO A 235 3.09 16.83 -2.97
N ARG A 236 4.42 16.87 -2.70
CA ARG A 236 5.45 16.47 -3.67
C ARG A 236 5.71 14.96 -3.59
N LEU A 237 5.55 14.35 -2.40
CA LEU A 237 5.54 12.91 -2.18
C LEU A 237 4.26 12.52 -1.44
N LEU A 238 3.48 11.65 -2.05
CA LEU A 238 2.33 10.99 -1.42
C LEU A 238 2.74 9.59 -0.99
N ILE A 239 2.67 9.32 0.31
CA ILE A 239 2.83 7.97 0.86
C ILE A 239 1.44 7.38 1.04
N LEU A 240 1.20 6.22 0.42
CA LEU A 240 -0.04 5.45 0.54
C LEU A 240 0.26 4.14 1.28
N ASP A 241 -0.31 3.97 2.45
CA ASP A 241 -0.09 2.79 3.28
C ASP A 241 -1.28 1.84 3.18
N GLU A 242 -1.10 0.72 2.50
CA GLU A 242 -2.09 -0.33 2.25
C GLU A 242 -3.46 0.20 1.77
N PRO A 243 -3.52 1.04 0.74
CA PRO A 243 -4.77 1.67 0.33
C PRO A 243 -5.81 0.68 -0.19
N THR A 244 -5.43 -0.56 -0.50
CA THR A 244 -6.34 -1.60 -1.01
C THR A 244 -6.93 -2.50 0.06
N LEU A 245 -6.46 -2.40 1.31
CA LEU A 245 -6.84 -3.31 2.39
C LEU A 245 -8.35 -3.28 2.66
N GLY A 246 -8.99 -4.45 2.56
CA GLY A 246 -10.42 -4.61 2.83
C GLY A 246 -11.36 -3.99 1.79
N LEU A 247 -10.86 -3.62 0.61
CA LEU A 247 -11.67 -3.03 -0.46
C LEU A 247 -12.27 -4.09 -1.39
N ALA A 248 -13.51 -3.83 -1.80
CA ALA A 248 -14.15 -4.60 -2.86
C ALA A 248 -13.48 -4.34 -4.22
N PRO A 249 -13.47 -5.31 -5.15
CA PRO A 249 -12.78 -5.22 -6.43
C PRO A 249 -13.16 -4.04 -7.30
N VAL A 250 -14.44 -3.69 -7.34
CA VAL A 250 -14.90 -2.52 -8.08
C VAL A 250 -14.26 -1.22 -7.56
N ILE A 251 -13.96 -1.18 -6.26
CA ILE A 251 -13.27 -0.04 -5.65
C ILE A 251 -11.77 -0.07 -5.96
N LEU A 252 -11.16 -1.27 -6.01
CA LEU A 252 -9.77 -1.43 -6.46
C LEU A 252 -9.57 -0.91 -7.87
N GLU A 253 -10.50 -1.22 -8.79
CA GLU A 253 -10.47 -0.69 -10.15
C GLU A 253 -10.62 0.83 -10.18
N THR A 254 -11.55 1.38 -9.39
CA THR A 254 -11.72 2.84 -9.27
C THR A 254 -10.47 3.52 -8.74
N LEU A 255 -9.85 2.96 -7.71
CA LEU A 255 -8.61 3.47 -7.13
C LEU A 255 -7.43 3.36 -8.12
N SER A 256 -7.31 2.22 -8.81
CA SER A 256 -6.29 2.00 -9.85
C SER A 256 -6.41 3.05 -10.96
N ASN A 257 -7.62 3.31 -11.45
CA ASN A 257 -7.88 4.34 -12.46
C ASN A 257 -7.53 5.75 -11.96
N ALA A 258 -7.83 6.06 -10.68
CA ALA A 258 -7.47 7.34 -10.09
C ALA A 258 -5.95 7.51 -9.98
N LEU A 259 -5.21 6.47 -9.55
CA LEU A 259 -3.75 6.49 -9.49
C LEU A 259 -3.12 6.62 -10.88
N HIS A 260 -3.68 5.94 -11.89
CA HIS A 260 -3.24 6.09 -13.28
C HIS A 260 -3.46 7.51 -13.79
N ARG A 261 -4.63 8.12 -13.52
CA ARG A 261 -4.90 9.53 -13.87
C ARG A 261 -3.97 10.49 -13.14
N LEU A 262 -3.70 10.28 -11.85
CA LEU A 262 -2.72 11.07 -11.10
C LEU A 262 -1.36 11.01 -11.76
N ARG A 263 -0.88 9.82 -12.10
CA ARG A 263 0.41 9.63 -12.77
C ARG A 263 0.48 10.33 -14.12
N SER A 264 -0.55 10.21 -14.96
CA SER A 264 -0.56 10.76 -16.32
C SER A 264 -0.78 12.28 -16.37
N THR A 265 -1.43 12.88 -15.36
CA THR A 265 -1.79 14.29 -15.35
C THR A 265 -0.93 15.16 -14.42
N THR A 266 -0.19 14.52 -13.51
CA THR A 266 0.66 15.24 -12.54
C THR A 266 2.06 14.63 -12.51
N ARG A 267 3.01 15.40 -11.95
CA ARG A 267 4.36 14.90 -11.63
C ARG A 267 4.47 14.45 -10.17
N LEU A 268 3.37 14.00 -9.59
CA LEU A 268 3.33 13.58 -8.20
C LEU A 268 4.24 12.35 -8.01
N THR A 269 5.13 12.45 -7.04
CA THR A 269 5.91 11.31 -6.57
C THR A 269 5.07 10.48 -5.62
N VAL A 270 5.07 9.16 -5.77
CA VAL A 270 4.28 8.25 -4.93
C VAL A 270 5.17 7.16 -4.34
N LEU A 271 5.01 6.92 -3.05
CA LEU A 271 5.53 5.74 -2.35
C LEU A 271 4.36 4.93 -1.84
N LEU A 272 4.09 3.81 -2.50
CA LEU A 272 2.96 2.92 -2.23
C LEU A 272 3.43 1.73 -1.38
N GLY A 273 2.85 1.52 -0.21
CA GLY A 273 3.01 0.31 0.59
C GLY A 273 1.85 -0.64 0.34
N GLU A 274 2.14 -1.86 -0.06
CA GLU A 274 1.10 -2.84 -0.39
C GLU A 274 1.49 -4.26 -0.01
N GLN A 275 0.50 -5.03 0.38
CA GLN A 275 0.58 -6.48 0.37
C GLN A 275 0.12 -7.03 -0.99
N ASN A 276 -0.81 -6.38 -1.66
CA ASN A 276 -1.33 -6.79 -2.95
C ASN A 276 -0.37 -6.40 -4.09
N VAL A 277 0.55 -7.29 -4.40
CA VAL A 277 1.52 -7.10 -5.50
C VAL A 277 0.83 -6.89 -6.84
N THR A 278 -0.28 -7.60 -7.09
CA THR A 278 -1.08 -7.47 -8.31
C THR A 278 -1.57 -6.04 -8.53
N PHE A 279 -1.95 -5.37 -7.43
CA PHE A 279 -2.33 -3.97 -7.49
C PHE A 279 -1.13 -3.04 -7.67
N ALA A 280 -0.01 -3.35 -7.02
CA ALA A 280 1.17 -2.48 -7.00
C ALA A 280 1.92 -2.46 -8.35
N LEU A 281 2.13 -3.65 -8.96
CA LEU A 281 2.96 -3.81 -10.17
C LEU A 281 2.58 -2.91 -11.35
N PRO A 282 1.29 -2.72 -11.73
CA PRO A 282 0.92 -1.89 -12.86
C PRO A 282 1.25 -0.41 -12.71
N HIS A 283 1.37 0.05 -11.47
CA HIS A 283 1.60 1.46 -11.15
C HIS A 283 3.07 1.82 -10.93
N ALA A 284 3.89 0.84 -10.52
CA ALA A 284 5.26 1.08 -10.08
C ALA A 284 6.25 1.24 -11.24
N ASP A 285 7.21 2.18 -11.08
CA ASP A 285 8.43 2.28 -11.90
C ASP A 285 9.54 1.43 -11.27
N ARG A 286 9.50 1.29 -9.94
CA ARG A 286 10.43 0.53 -9.11
C ARG A 286 9.69 -0.17 -7.99
N LEU A 287 10.14 -1.37 -7.65
CA LEU A 287 9.61 -2.18 -6.58
C LEU A 287 10.70 -2.52 -5.56
N TYR A 288 10.36 -2.38 -4.30
CA TYR A 288 11.11 -2.90 -3.17
C TYR A 288 10.32 -4.01 -2.49
N VAL A 289 10.96 -5.10 -2.11
CA VAL A 289 10.36 -6.16 -1.29
C VAL A 289 10.89 -6.04 0.13
N LEU A 290 9.99 -5.83 1.07
CA LEU A 290 10.29 -5.78 2.49
C LEU A 290 9.87 -7.09 3.15
N ASP A 291 10.80 -7.78 3.79
CA ASP A 291 10.55 -8.99 4.56
C ASP A 291 11.20 -8.87 5.95
N HIS A 292 10.41 -9.15 6.98
CA HIS A 292 10.85 -9.11 8.39
C HIS A 292 11.72 -7.89 8.75
N GLY A 293 11.32 -6.70 8.25
CA GLY A 293 12.00 -5.43 8.52
C GLY A 293 13.26 -5.18 7.68
N ARG A 294 13.58 -6.02 6.70
CA ARG A 294 14.73 -5.88 5.79
C ARG A 294 14.30 -5.80 4.35
N LEU A 295 15.07 -5.10 3.52
CA LEU A 295 14.87 -5.21 2.07
C LEU A 295 15.43 -6.54 1.59
N ALA A 296 14.55 -7.36 1.03
CA ALA A 296 14.89 -8.66 0.44
C ALA A 296 15.23 -8.54 -1.06
N TRP A 297 14.64 -7.55 -1.74
CA TRP A 297 14.86 -7.34 -3.18
C TRP A 297 14.52 -5.90 -3.59
N GLU A 298 15.18 -5.43 -4.67
CA GLU A 298 14.91 -4.17 -5.37
C GLU A 298 15.04 -4.40 -6.88
N GLY A 299 14.13 -3.84 -7.66
CA GLY A 299 14.21 -3.93 -9.12
C GLY A 299 13.04 -3.29 -9.84
N GLU A 300 13.04 -3.45 -11.15
CA GLU A 300 11.93 -3.07 -12.02
C GLU A 300 10.79 -4.11 -11.89
N PRO A 301 9.52 -3.68 -11.98
CA PRO A 301 8.37 -4.57 -11.82
C PRO A 301 8.38 -5.80 -12.72
N GLU A 302 8.94 -5.69 -13.95
CA GLU A 302 9.05 -6.80 -14.91
C GLU A 302 9.92 -7.95 -14.44
N ARG A 303 10.92 -7.62 -13.62
CA ARG A 303 11.86 -8.62 -13.09
C ARG A 303 11.33 -9.30 -11.84
N PHE A 304 10.27 -8.74 -11.22
CA PHE A 304 9.72 -9.26 -9.97
C PHE A 304 9.28 -10.73 -10.09
N GLU A 305 8.55 -11.10 -11.15
CA GLU A 305 8.05 -12.46 -11.33
C GLU A 305 9.16 -13.51 -11.44
N THR A 306 10.30 -13.13 -12.03
CA THR A 306 11.43 -14.05 -12.26
C THR A 306 12.45 -14.08 -11.13
N GLU A 307 12.59 -12.98 -10.37
CA GLU A 307 13.67 -12.83 -9.39
C GLU A 307 13.20 -12.81 -7.94
N ALA A 308 11.98 -12.35 -7.68
CA ALA A 308 11.52 -12.08 -6.32
C ALA A 308 10.21 -12.76 -5.93
N ALA A 309 9.41 -13.26 -6.89
CA ALA A 309 8.10 -13.83 -6.58
C ALA A 309 8.18 -15.03 -5.62
N GLU A 310 9.21 -15.87 -5.75
CA GLU A 310 9.42 -17.03 -4.85
C GLU A 310 9.81 -16.59 -3.43
N ALA A 311 10.51 -15.48 -3.28
CA ALA A 311 10.89 -14.95 -1.97
C ALA A 311 9.73 -14.21 -1.29
N TYR A 312 8.81 -13.66 -2.09
CA TYR A 312 7.64 -12.96 -1.61
C TYR A 312 6.48 -13.90 -1.23
N LEU A 313 6.27 -14.97 -1.99
CA LEU A 313 5.27 -16.02 -1.76
C LEU A 313 5.68 -17.03 -0.67
#